data_6473b3701e98de0b9cbf08687add6213
#
_entry.id   6473b3701e98de0b9cbf08687add6213
#
_cell.length_a   1.000
_cell.length_b   1.000
_cell.length_c   1.000
_cell.angle_alpha   90.00
_cell.angle_beta   90.00
_cell.angle_gamma   90.00
#
_symmetry.space_group_name_H-M   'P 1'
#
loop_
_entity.id
_entity.type
_entity.pdbx_description
1 polymer ?
#
loop_
_entity_poly.entity_id
_entity_poly.type
_entity_poly.pdbx_seq_one_letter_code
_entity_poly.pdbx_strand_id
1 'polypeptide(L)'
;MNQMNMPFTANDKRVDLDALAAHVRDGDCLAVGGGLSSRVPMAAVRAILRRGVRGLKVVGSAHGIDIDLLCGGGAVATSAESYVGFEQDFGMAPNYRHACEAGEVKVEDSCCYTVVQQLRAAISGLPFLPVRSIRGSDIARLNPDYKLMTCPFTGEELTLVPALAPDVAILHAQYGDVHGNLRIEGPPVVDQLFARASRTVLATIEKLVSTESLKELGGANVPYFYVTALTEVEMGAHPTACYPFYAYDRAHTALYYQAAKAGPEAFREGYLVPFVFDCPDQAVYVDRIGGAVVKAQLSSWSEGTAAWQRLYAEGVS
;
A
#
# COMPACT_ATOMS: atom_id res chain seq x y z
N MET A 1 -48.25 5.36 -6.56
CA MET A 1 -46.89 4.99 -6.96
C MET A 1 -46.16 4.45 -5.73
N ASN A 2 -46.16 3.13 -5.58
CA ASN A 2 -45.45 2.48 -4.49
C ASN A 2 -43.94 2.46 -4.82
N GLN A 3 -43.18 3.25 -4.11
CA GLN A 3 -41.72 3.07 -4.07
C GLN A 3 -41.46 1.72 -3.37
N MET A 4 -41.01 0.74 -4.15
CA MET A 4 -40.44 -0.47 -3.61
C MET A 4 -39.15 -0.09 -2.86
N ASN A 5 -39.27 0.08 -1.54
CA ASN A 5 -38.13 0.01 -0.64
C ASN A 5 -37.69 -1.46 -0.59
N MET A 6 -36.88 -1.89 -1.54
CA MET A 6 -36.10 -3.11 -1.36
C MET A 6 -35.02 -2.76 -0.33
N PRO A 7 -34.97 -3.46 0.81
CA PRO A 7 -33.85 -3.30 1.71
C PRO A 7 -32.59 -3.74 0.95
N PHE A 8 -31.68 -2.82 0.73
CA PHE A 8 -30.36 -3.12 0.19
C PHE A 8 -29.62 -3.88 1.28
N THR A 9 -29.73 -5.19 1.29
CA THR A 9 -28.92 -6.05 2.15
C THR A 9 -27.52 -6.08 1.57
N ALA A 10 -26.74 -5.07 1.88
CA ALA A 10 -25.32 -5.08 1.62
C ALA A 10 -24.74 -6.27 2.43
N ASN A 11 -24.11 -7.22 1.75
CA ASN A 11 -23.51 -8.38 2.37
C ASN A 11 -22.40 -7.94 3.35
N ASP A 12 -22.30 -8.67 4.47
CA ASP A 12 -21.15 -8.57 5.37
C ASP A 12 -19.90 -9.10 4.63
N LYS A 13 -18.90 -8.25 4.51
CA LYS A 13 -17.64 -8.54 3.79
C LYS A 13 -16.47 -8.84 4.71
N ARG A 14 -16.73 -8.97 6.00
CA ARG A 14 -15.69 -9.29 6.96
C ARG A 14 -15.19 -10.72 6.78
N VAL A 15 -13.89 -10.86 6.79
CA VAL A 15 -13.16 -12.13 6.80
C VAL A 15 -12.03 -12.05 7.81
N ASP A 16 -11.41 -13.16 8.16
CA ASP A 16 -10.14 -13.12 8.89
C ASP A 16 -8.97 -12.75 7.96
N LEU A 17 -7.82 -12.44 8.56
CA LEU A 17 -6.66 -11.96 7.83
C LEU A 17 -6.09 -13.01 6.87
N ASP A 18 -6.15 -14.30 7.23
CA ASP A 18 -5.66 -15.39 6.38
C ASP A 18 -6.59 -15.64 5.20
N ALA A 19 -7.90 -15.59 5.41
CA ALA A 19 -8.89 -15.63 4.34
C ALA A 19 -8.77 -14.42 3.40
N LEU A 20 -8.49 -13.22 3.94
CA LEU A 20 -8.21 -12.04 3.14
C LEU A 20 -6.96 -12.25 2.28
N ALA A 21 -5.85 -12.70 2.87
CA ALA A 21 -4.62 -12.97 2.14
C ALA A 21 -4.76 -14.09 1.10
N ALA A 22 -5.74 -15.02 1.27
CA ALA A 22 -6.00 -16.11 0.34
C ALA A 22 -6.51 -15.65 -1.04
N HIS A 23 -6.98 -14.43 -1.15
CA HIS A 23 -7.33 -13.83 -2.45
C HIS A 23 -6.11 -13.50 -3.32
N VAL A 24 -4.92 -13.37 -2.73
CA VAL A 24 -3.67 -13.14 -3.48
C VAL A 24 -3.07 -14.48 -3.88
N ARG A 25 -2.78 -14.66 -5.16
CA ARG A 25 -2.29 -15.90 -5.77
C ARG A 25 -0.93 -15.68 -6.41
N ASP A 26 -0.25 -16.79 -6.67
CA ASP A 26 0.99 -16.75 -7.43
C ASP A 26 0.78 -16.10 -8.80
N GLY A 27 1.70 -15.20 -9.15
CA GLY A 27 1.69 -14.50 -10.42
C GLY A 27 0.73 -13.30 -10.52
N ASP A 28 -0.07 -13.00 -9.50
CA ASP A 28 -0.97 -11.85 -9.54
C ASP A 28 -0.21 -10.52 -9.72
N CYS A 29 -0.86 -9.60 -10.42
CA CYS A 29 -0.51 -8.20 -10.44
C CYS A 29 -1.08 -7.53 -9.18
N LEU A 30 -0.22 -7.23 -8.22
CA LEU A 30 -0.55 -6.74 -6.90
C LEU A 30 -0.27 -5.24 -6.77
N ALA A 31 -1.29 -4.46 -6.42
CA ALA A 31 -1.16 -3.07 -6.00
C ALA A 31 -1.24 -2.98 -4.47
N VAL A 32 -0.28 -2.29 -3.84
CA VAL A 32 -0.26 -2.07 -2.40
C VAL A 32 -0.61 -0.61 -2.12
N GLY A 33 -1.60 -0.37 -1.28
CA GLY A 33 -2.04 0.97 -0.90
C GLY A 33 -1.17 1.62 0.17
N GLY A 34 -1.52 2.85 0.54
CA GLY A 34 -0.67 3.68 1.37
C GLY A 34 0.51 4.25 0.58
N GLY A 35 1.58 4.59 1.27
CA GLY A 35 2.79 5.06 0.62
C GLY A 35 3.89 5.36 1.63
N LEU A 36 5.11 4.92 1.32
CA LEU A 36 6.32 5.13 2.12
C LEU A 36 6.13 4.71 3.58
N SER A 37 6.01 5.68 4.48
CA SER A 37 5.87 5.46 5.93
C SER A 37 4.44 5.62 6.46
N SER A 38 3.42 5.61 5.59
CA SER A 38 2.03 5.89 5.99
C SER A 38 1.03 4.90 5.41
N ARG A 39 0.23 4.30 6.29
CA ARG A 39 -0.96 3.48 5.99
C ARG A 39 -0.71 2.28 5.05
N VAL A 40 0.49 1.74 5.08
CA VAL A 40 0.79 0.53 4.29
C VAL A 40 0.14 -0.69 4.95
N PRO A 41 -0.55 -1.58 4.22
CA PRO A 41 -1.25 -2.74 4.77
C PRO A 41 -0.29 -3.85 5.22
N MET A 42 0.62 -3.56 6.15
CA MET A 42 1.72 -4.45 6.55
C MET A 42 1.27 -5.78 7.15
N ALA A 43 0.13 -5.80 7.84
CA ALA A 43 -0.44 -7.06 8.35
C ALA A 43 -0.81 -8.01 7.21
N ALA A 44 -1.43 -7.49 6.14
CA ALA A 44 -1.75 -8.28 4.95
C ALA A 44 -0.48 -8.70 4.18
N VAL A 45 0.53 -7.82 4.09
CA VAL A 45 1.83 -8.16 3.47
C VAL A 45 2.48 -9.34 4.20
N ARG A 46 2.50 -9.32 5.55
CA ARG A 46 3.01 -10.45 6.36
C ARG A 46 2.19 -11.73 6.13
N ALA A 47 0.87 -11.62 6.07
CA ALA A 47 0.00 -12.78 5.84
C ALA A 47 0.22 -13.40 4.45
N ILE A 48 0.43 -12.60 3.42
CA ILE A 48 0.77 -13.07 2.06
C ILE A 48 2.10 -13.83 2.07
N LEU A 49 3.11 -13.32 2.77
CA LEU A 49 4.41 -14.00 2.89
C LEU A 49 4.31 -15.33 3.63
N ARG A 50 3.53 -15.40 4.73
CA ARG A 50 3.29 -16.67 5.46
C ARG A 50 2.65 -17.73 4.58
N ARG A 51 1.81 -17.34 3.64
CA ARG A 51 1.19 -18.26 2.66
C ARG A 51 2.17 -18.76 1.60
N GLY A 52 3.36 -18.17 1.51
CA GLY A 52 4.37 -18.57 0.55
C GLY A 52 4.08 -18.16 -0.90
N VAL A 53 3.27 -17.14 -1.12
CA VAL A 53 2.94 -16.61 -2.46
C VAL A 53 4.23 -16.23 -3.20
N ARG A 54 4.27 -16.48 -4.51
CA ARG A 54 5.44 -16.26 -5.38
C ARG A 54 5.04 -15.63 -6.72
N GLY A 55 6.04 -15.09 -7.40
CA GLY A 55 5.89 -14.64 -8.79
C GLY A 55 5.07 -13.37 -8.95
N LEU A 56 4.83 -12.60 -7.90
CA LEU A 56 4.03 -11.38 -7.95
C LEU A 56 4.65 -10.35 -8.89
N LYS A 57 3.81 -9.65 -9.65
CA LYS A 57 4.11 -8.37 -10.26
C LYS A 57 3.60 -7.27 -9.34
N VAL A 58 4.49 -6.54 -8.67
CA VAL A 58 4.10 -5.39 -7.84
C VAL A 58 4.03 -4.12 -8.66
N VAL A 59 3.01 -3.30 -8.41
CA VAL A 59 2.74 -2.05 -9.14
C VAL A 59 2.36 -0.94 -8.19
N GLY A 60 3.01 0.21 -8.31
CA GLY A 60 2.72 1.34 -7.43
C GLY A 60 3.48 2.61 -7.76
N SER A 61 3.31 3.60 -6.89
CA SER A 61 3.89 4.93 -7.06
C SER A 61 5.16 5.10 -6.24
N ALA A 62 5.03 5.12 -4.92
CA ALA A 62 6.18 5.28 -4.02
C ALA A 62 5.96 4.40 -2.78
N HIS A 63 6.82 3.42 -2.63
CA HIS A 63 6.75 2.39 -1.62
C HIS A 63 8.08 2.25 -0.87
N GLY A 64 8.07 1.48 0.20
CA GLY A 64 9.25 1.27 1.05
C GLY A 64 9.28 -0.13 1.63
N ILE A 65 9.04 -0.24 2.93
CA ILE A 65 9.16 -1.48 3.69
C ILE A 65 8.28 -2.63 3.18
N ASP A 66 7.13 -2.33 2.58
CA ASP A 66 6.19 -3.30 2.02
C ASP A 66 6.80 -4.07 0.84
N ILE A 67 7.22 -3.34 -0.18
CA ILE A 67 7.81 -3.94 -1.38
C ILE A 67 9.17 -4.55 -1.06
N ASP A 68 9.97 -3.88 -0.21
CA ASP A 68 11.25 -4.42 0.24
C ASP A 68 11.07 -5.74 1.01
N LEU A 69 10.04 -5.84 1.88
CA LEU A 69 9.70 -7.05 2.62
C LEU A 69 9.22 -8.19 1.69
N LEU A 70 8.36 -7.86 0.71
CA LEU A 70 7.92 -8.84 -0.29
C LEU A 70 9.10 -9.38 -1.13
N CYS A 71 10.05 -8.53 -1.49
CA CYS A 71 11.28 -8.95 -2.18
C CYS A 71 12.17 -9.81 -1.27
N GLY A 72 12.42 -9.38 -0.03
CA GLY A 72 13.20 -10.15 0.93
C GLY A 72 12.58 -11.51 1.29
N GLY A 73 11.27 -11.63 1.20
CA GLY A 73 10.53 -12.89 1.33
C GLY A 73 10.47 -13.72 0.05
N GLY A 74 11.05 -13.24 -1.06
CA GLY A 74 11.08 -13.92 -2.36
C GLY A 74 9.72 -14.02 -3.06
N ALA A 75 8.78 -13.13 -2.76
CA ALA A 75 7.43 -13.15 -3.34
C ALA A 75 7.35 -12.47 -4.71
N VAL A 76 8.24 -11.53 -5.03
CA VAL A 76 8.18 -10.66 -6.20
C VAL A 76 9.02 -11.23 -7.35
N ALA A 77 8.47 -11.25 -8.55
CA ALA A 77 9.19 -11.55 -9.78
C ALA A 77 9.35 -10.33 -10.70
N THR A 78 8.41 -9.38 -10.62
CA THR A 78 8.45 -8.16 -11.46
C THR A 78 8.03 -6.95 -10.62
N SER A 79 8.75 -5.86 -10.78
CA SER A 79 8.43 -4.58 -10.16
C SER A 79 8.18 -3.52 -11.21
N ALA A 80 6.98 -2.93 -11.23
CA ALA A 80 6.62 -1.73 -11.98
C ALA A 80 6.37 -0.57 -11.00
N GLU A 81 7.18 -0.51 -9.94
CA GLU A 81 7.18 0.57 -8.97
C GLU A 81 7.97 1.76 -9.48
N SER A 82 7.49 2.97 -9.18
CA SER A 82 8.22 4.19 -9.56
C SER A 82 9.36 4.52 -8.61
N TYR A 83 9.21 4.11 -7.36
CA TYR A 83 10.19 4.30 -6.31
C TYR A 83 10.01 3.26 -5.21
N VAL A 84 11.12 2.65 -4.80
CA VAL A 84 11.16 1.76 -3.62
C VAL A 84 12.34 2.19 -2.74
N GLY A 85 12.03 2.68 -1.54
CA GLY A 85 13.07 3.17 -0.63
C GLY A 85 12.51 3.70 0.68
N PHE A 86 13.43 4.09 1.57
CA PHE A 86 13.13 4.62 2.90
C PHE A 86 13.42 6.13 3.00
N GLU A 87 13.50 6.80 1.85
CA GLU A 87 13.76 8.23 1.72
C GLU A 87 14.94 8.73 2.56
N GLN A 88 14.72 9.83 3.30
CA GLN A 88 15.78 10.50 4.08
C GLN A 88 16.20 9.72 5.32
N ASP A 89 15.35 8.79 5.82
CA ASP A 89 15.64 8.05 7.03
C ASP A 89 16.76 7.03 6.84
N PHE A 90 16.66 6.20 5.77
CA PHE A 90 17.59 5.11 5.55
C PHE A 90 18.05 4.95 4.09
N GLY A 91 17.46 5.69 3.15
CA GLY A 91 17.84 5.67 1.75
C GLY A 91 17.25 4.48 0.97
N MET A 92 18.09 3.77 0.22
CA MET A 92 17.64 2.68 -0.67
C MET A 92 17.12 1.47 0.10
N ALA A 93 16.10 0.81 -0.46
CA ALA A 93 15.54 -0.45 0.03
C ALA A 93 16.51 -1.62 -0.20
N PRO A 94 17.06 -2.24 0.86
CA PRO A 94 18.17 -3.20 0.72
C PRO A 94 17.78 -4.51 0.06
N ASN A 95 16.64 -5.11 0.46
CA ASN A 95 16.19 -6.39 -0.11
C ASN A 95 15.75 -6.23 -1.57
N TYR A 96 15.02 -5.15 -1.87
CA TYR A 96 14.62 -4.81 -3.24
C TYR A 96 15.85 -4.66 -4.13
N ARG A 97 16.86 -3.90 -3.66
CA ARG A 97 18.12 -3.72 -4.38
C ARG A 97 18.82 -5.06 -4.61
N HIS A 98 18.96 -5.89 -3.57
CA HIS A 98 19.59 -7.21 -3.69
C HIS A 98 18.88 -8.09 -4.72
N ALA A 99 17.56 -8.16 -4.68
CA ALA A 99 16.78 -8.96 -5.59
C ALA A 99 16.91 -8.48 -7.06
N CYS A 100 16.96 -7.16 -7.27
CA CYS A 100 17.18 -6.59 -8.61
C CYS A 100 18.60 -6.85 -9.13
N GLU A 101 19.63 -6.65 -8.30
CA GLU A 101 21.05 -6.90 -8.66
C GLU A 101 21.32 -8.38 -8.90
N ALA A 102 20.64 -9.30 -8.19
CA ALA A 102 20.70 -10.74 -8.40
C ALA A 102 19.91 -11.22 -9.63
N GLY A 103 19.10 -10.34 -10.25
CA GLY A 103 18.24 -10.71 -11.37
C GLY A 103 17.01 -11.53 -10.99
N GLU A 104 16.68 -11.59 -9.69
CA GLU A 104 15.49 -12.27 -9.16
C GLU A 104 14.22 -11.46 -9.40
N VAL A 105 14.35 -10.14 -9.43
CA VAL A 105 13.25 -9.20 -9.73
C VAL A 105 13.57 -8.44 -11.01
N LYS A 106 12.67 -8.58 -12.00
CA LYS A 106 12.70 -7.76 -13.22
C LYS A 106 12.11 -6.39 -12.93
N VAL A 107 12.83 -5.32 -13.25
CA VAL A 107 12.33 -3.95 -13.14
C VAL A 107 11.68 -3.53 -14.47
N GLU A 108 10.46 -2.99 -14.39
CA GLU A 108 9.78 -2.30 -15.48
C GLU A 108 9.78 -0.80 -15.17
N ASP A 109 10.65 -0.06 -15.83
CA ASP A 109 10.87 1.36 -15.54
C ASP A 109 9.59 2.18 -15.68
N SER A 110 9.27 2.94 -14.65
CA SER A 110 8.09 3.79 -14.59
C SER A 110 8.34 5.08 -13.79
N CYS A 111 7.38 5.97 -13.76
CA CYS A 111 7.38 7.09 -12.81
C CYS A 111 6.00 7.23 -12.16
N CYS A 112 5.92 7.90 -11.03
CA CYS A 112 4.67 8.05 -10.27
C CYS A 112 3.51 8.55 -11.15
N TYR A 113 3.78 9.50 -12.05
CA TYR A 113 2.73 10.03 -12.93
C TYR A 113 2.31 9.05 -14.02
N THR A 114 3.23 8.25 -14.59
CA THR A 114 2.86 7.23 -15.58
C THR A 114 1.96 6.17 -14.96
N VAL A 115 2.27 5.68 -13.76
CA VAL A 115 1.41 4.72 -13.02
C VAL A 115 0.01 5.31 -12.79
N VAL A 116 -0.09 6.56 -12.35
CA VAL A 116 -1.38 7.25 -12.18
C VAL A 116 -2.17 7.29 -13.48
N GLN A 117 -1.52 7.58 -14.61
CA GLN A 117 -2.22 7.63 -15.91
C GLN A 117 -2.59 6.24 -16.44
N GLN A 118 -1.78 5.24 -16.19
CA GLN A 118 -2.10 3.85 -16.52
C GLN A 118 -3.35 3.36 -15.77
N LEU A 119 -3.45 3.66 -14.46
CA LEU A 119 -4.65 3.37 -13.66
C LEU A 119 -5.87 4.15 -14.18
N ARG A 120 -5.70 5.43 -14.51
CA ARG A 120 -6.78 6.25 -15.08
C ARG A 120 -7.26 5.71 -16.43
N ALA A 121 -6.36 5.23 -17.28
CA ALA A 121 -6.73 4.58 -18.52
C ALA A 121 -7.64 3.37 -18.26
N ALA A 122 -7.25 2.50 -17.33
CA ALA A 122 -8.05 1.33 -16.94
C ALA A 122 -9.43 1.73 -16.39
N ILE A 123 -9.49 2.71 -15.49
CA ILE A 123 -10.74 3.22 -14.89
C ILE A 123 -11.68 3.79 -15.98
N SER A 124 -11.11 4.42 -17.01
CA SER A 124 -11.87 5.02 -18.10
C SER A 124 -12.24 4.04 -19.22
N GLY A 125 -11.83 2.78 -19.11
CA GLY A 125 -12.02 1.78 -20.18
C GLY A 125 -11.22 2.08 -21.46
N LEU A 126 -10.13 2.86 -21.33
CA LEU A 126 -9.24 3.20 -22.44
C LEU A 126 -8.05 2.27 -22.48
N PRO A 127 -7.54 1.87 -23.66
CA PRO A 127 -6.38 1.00 -23.76
C PRO A 127 -5.07 1.68 -23.35
N PHE A 128 -5.01 3.00 -23.40
CA PHE A 128 -3.84 3.81 -23.01
C PHE A 128 -4.23 5.26 -22.74
N LEU A 129 -3.30 6.02 -22.15
CA LEU A 129 -3.33 7.48 -22.08
C LEU A 129 -1.99 8.08 -22.53
N PRO A 130 -2.00 9.28 -23.17
CA PRO A 130 -0.77 10.01 -23.50
C PRO A 130 -0.26 10.79 -22.28
N VAL A 131 1.08 10.81 -22.11
CA VAL A 131 1.77 11.55 -21.04
C VAL A 131 2.93 12.38 -21.56
N ARG A 132 3.29 13.43 -20.83
CA ARG A 132 4.47 14.27 -21.04
C ARG A 132 5.58 14.04 -20.01
N SER A 133 5.25 13.37 -18.91
CA SER A 133 6.05 13.36 -17.68
C SER A 133 7.44 12.74 -17.80
N ILE A 134 7.64 11.84 -18.76
CA ILE A 134 8.92 11.13 -18.96
C ILE A 134 9.69 11.61 -20.19
N ARG A 135 9.27 12.74 -20.77
CA ARG A 135 9.93 13.34 -21.92
C ARG A 135 11.37 13.71 -21.60
N GLY A 136 12.29 13.31 -22.47
CA GLY A 136 13.73 13.57 -22.30
C GLY A 136 14.42 12.64 -21.30
N SER A 137 13.72 11.64 -20.75
CA SER A 137 14.31 10.58 -19.93
C SER A 137 14.41 9.27 -20.70
N ASP A 138 15.24 8.36 -20.19
CA ASP A 138 15.40 7.02 -20.78
C ASP A 138 14.21 6.09 -20.51
N ILE A 139 13.35 6.41 -19.54
CA ILE A 139 12.19 5.60 -19.14
C ILE A 139 11.31 5.25 -20.36
N ALA A 140 11.05 6.22 -21.25
CA ALA A 140 10.25 6.00 -22.44
C ALA A 140 10.85 4.95 -23.41
N ARG A 141 12.17 4.73 -23.35
CA ARG A 141 12.88 3.73 -24.18
C ARG A 141 13.12 2.42 -23.46
N LEU A 142 13.31 2.47 -22.14
CA LEU A 142 13.59 1.29 -21.31
C LEU A 142 12.35 0.44 -21.07
N ASN A 143 11.19 1.08 -20.93
CA ASN A 143 9.94 0.34 -20.78
C ASN A 143 9.40 -0.10 -22.15
N PRO A 144 9.38 -1.41 -22.47
CA PRO A 144 9.02 -1.93 -23.80
C PRO A 144 7.54 -1.71 -24.16
N ASP A 145 6.69 -1.49 -23.15
CA ASP A 145 5.24 -1.31 -23.34
C ASP A 145 4.90 0.13 -23.73
N TYR A 146 5.80 1.09 -23.49
CA TYR A 146 5.58 2.48 -23.85
C TYR A 146 5.78 2.71 -25.34
N LYS A 147 4.95 3.56 -25.94
CA LYS A 147 5.00 3.91 -27.38
C LYS A 147 5.04 5.43 -27.53
N LEU A 148 5.64 5.90 -28.60
CA LEU A 148 5.66 7.32 -28.95
C LEU A 148 4.56 7.65 -29.94
N MET A 149 3.97 8.83 -29.83
CA MET A 149 2.96 9.37 -30.75
C MET A 149 3.16 10.87 -30.93
N THR A 150 3.02 11.35 -32.17
CA THR A 150 2.87 12.79 -32.43
C THR A 150 1.44 13.21 -32.16
N CYS A 151 1.24 14.20 -31.29
CA CYS A 151 -0.06 14.73 -30.99
C CYS A 151 -0.72 15.35 -32.25
N PRO A 152 -1.90 14.89 -32.69
CA PRO A 152 -2.53 15.41 -33.91
C PRO A 152 -3.02 16.86 -33.79
N PHE A 153 -3.10 17.40 -32.56
CA PHE A 153 -3.57 18.75 -32.28
C PHE A 153 -2.45 19.76 -32.13
N THR A 154 -1.32 19.37 -31.54
CA THR A 154 -0.23 20.29 -31.19
C THR A 154 1.08 20.00 -31.90
N GLY A 155 1.21 18.84 -32.54
CA GLY A 155 2.44 18.39 -33.20
C GLY A 155 3.55 17.95 -32.25
N GLU A 156 3.33 17.98 -30.92
CA GLU A 156 4.34 17.54 -29.96
C GLU A 156 4.40 16.02 -29.84
N GLU A 157 5.58 15.52 -29.47
CA GLU A 157 5.77 14.11 -29.16
C GLU A 157 5.24 13.80 -27.75
N LEU A 158 4.45 12.74 -27.64
CA LEU A 158 3.84 12.21 -26.42
C LEU A 158 4.24 10.75 -26.23
N THR A 159 4.38 10.31 -24.98
CA THR A 159 4.50 8.89 -24.67
C THR A 159 3.11 8.32 -24.34
N LEU A 160 2.77 7.19 -24.96
CA LEU A 160 1.55 6.45 -24.66
C LEU A 160 1.88 5.41 -23.59
N VAL A 161 1.15 5.44 -22.49
CA VAL A 161 1.28 4.45 -21.41
C VAL A 161 0.03 3.55 -21.41
N PRO A 162 0.18 2.21 -21.44
CA PRO A 162 -0.94 1.28 -21.52
C PRO A 162 -1.77 1.30 -20.22
N ALA A 163 -3.03 0.89 -20.33
CA ALA A 163 -3.88 0.73 -19.16
C ALA A 163 -3.33 -0.32 -18.19
N LEU A 164 -3.39 -0.02 -16.90
CA LEU A 164 -2.98 -0.91 -15.81
C LEU A 164 -4.20 -1.22 -14.94
N ALA A 165 -4.64 -2.49 -14.95
CA ALA A 165 -5.70 -3.00 -14.10
C ALA A 165 -5.14 -4.11 -13.23
N PRO A 166 -4.74 -3.83 -11.97
CA PRO A 166 -4.21 -4.85 -11.07
C PRO A 166 -5.22 -5.97 -10.82
N ASP A 167 -4.74 -7.21 -10.64
CA ASP A 167 -5.60 -8.33 -10.26
C ASP A 167 -6.11 -8.14 -8.84
N VAL A 168 -5.22 -7.70 -7.94
CA VAL A 168 -5.56 -7.45 -6.53
C VAL A 168 -4.96 -6.11 -6.09
N ALA A 169 -5.77 -5.31 -5.38
CA ALA A 169 -5.29 -4.21 -4.56
C ALA A 169 -5.48 -4.53 -3.09
N ILE A 170 -4.48 -4.23 -2.25
CA ILE A 170 -4.60 -4.30 -0.79
C ILE A 170 -4.49 -2.88 -0.25
N LEU A 171 -5.48 -2.45 0.53
CA LEU A 171 -5.55 -1.13 1.12
C LEU A 171 -5.52 -1.22 2.65
N HIS A 172 -5.08 -0.16 3.31
CA HIS A 172 -5.26 0.02 4.74
C HIS A 172 -5.99 1.33 5.01
N ALA A 173 -7.05 1.27 5.81
CA ALA A 173 -7.84 2.44 6.16
C ALA A 173 -8.01 2.57 7.68
N GLN A 174 -8.24 3.78 8.14
CA GLN A 174 -8.49 4.06 9.55
C GLN A 174 -9.81 3.43 10.00
N TYR A 175 -10.85 3.56 9.18
CA TYR A 175 -12.19 3.10 9.52
C TYR A 175 -12.83 2.36 8.36
N GLY A 176 -13.67 1.39 8.69
CA GLY A 176 -14.55 0.72 7.73
C GLY A 176 -15.82 0.22 8.39
N ASP A 177 -16.85 -0.05 7.59
CA ASP A 177 -18.05 -0.73 8.05
C ASP A 177 -18.13 -2.16 7.51
N VAL A 178 -19.06 -2.96 8.03
CA VAL A 178 -19.22 -4.37 7.64
C VAL A 178 -19.53 -4.55 6.15
N HIS A 179 -20.00 -3.52 5.48
CA HIS A 179 -20.35 -3.54 4.06
C HIS A 179 -19.15 -3.29 3.14
N GLY A 180 -18.03 -2.82 3.70
CA GLY A 180 -16.83 -2.49 2.94
C GLY A 180 -16.74 -1.02 2.53
N ASN A 181 -17.51 -0.12 3.13
CA ASN A 181 -17.22 1.30 3.05
C ASN A 181 -15.97 1.60 3.85
N LEU A 182 -14.98 2.28 3.24
CA LEU A 182 -13.74 2.65 3.92
C LEU A 182 -13.62 4.15 4.03
N ARG A 183 -13.07 4.60 5.16
CA ARG A 183 -12.66 5.98 5.38
C ARG A 183 -11.16 6.03 5.61
N ILE A 184 -10.48 6.70 4.70
CA ILE A 184 -9.05 7.02 4.76
C ILE A 184 -8.92 8.46 5.23
N GLU A 185 -8.23 8.67 6.35
CA GLU A 185 -7.88 9.99 6.86
C GLU A 185 -6.52 10.44 6.31
N GLY A 186 -6.41 11.74 6.06
CA GLY A 186 -5.21 12.29 5.43
C GLY A 186 -5.12 12.02 3.93
N PRO A 187 -3.93 12.17 3.33
CA PRO A 187 -3.76 12.00 1.88
C PRO A 187 -3.96 10.54 1.48
N PRO A 188 -4.87 10.27 0.52
CA PRO A 188 -5.16 8.90 0.08
C PRO A 188 -4.11 8.35 -0.90
N VAL A 189 -3.08 9.10 -1.23
CA VAL A 189 -2.03 8.78 -2.22
C VAL A 189 -2.66 8.26 -3.52
N VAL A 190 -2.54 6.96 -3.82
CA VAL A 190 -3.14 6.32 -5.00
C VAL A 190 -4.23 5.30 -4.64
N ASP A 191 -4.57 5.14 -3.37
CA ASP A 191 -5.52 4.12 -2.89
C ASP A 191 -6.86 4.13 -3.63
N GLN A 192 -7.43 5.32 -3.86
CA GLN A 192 -8.70 5.45 -4.58
C GLN A 192 -8.60 5.04 -6.06
N LEU A 193 -7.45 5.23 -6.68
CA LEU A 193 -7.21 4.76 -8.05
C LEU A 193 -7.05 3.24 -8.06
N PHE A 194 -6.31 2.67 -7.10
CA PHE A 194 -6.20 1.23 -6.94
C PHE A 194 -7.57 0.58 -6.72
N ALA A 195 -8.39 1.14 -5.81
CA ALA A 195 -9.74 0.63 -5.57
C ALA A 195 -10.61 0.60 -6.82
N ARG A 196 -10.45 1.58 -7.72
CA ARG A 196 -11.26 1.71 -8.93
C ARG A 196 -10.73 0.93 -10.12
N ALA A 197 -9.41 0.72 -10.19
CA ALA A 197 -8.76 0.06 -11.33
C ALA A 197 -8.62 -1.45 -11.16
N SER A 198 -8.59 -1.95 -9.90
CA SER A 198 -8.31 -3.36 -9.62
C SER A 198 -9.56 -4.24 -9.71
N ARG A 199 -9.35 -5.52 -10.05
CA ARG A 199 -10.43 -6.53 -10.11
C ARG A 199 -10.91 -6.96 -8.74
N THR A 200 -9.98 -7.12 -7.79
CA THR A 200 -10.24 -7.49 -6.40
C THR A 200 -9.64 -6.43 -5.50
N VAL A 201 -10.41 -5.93 -4.53
CA VAL A 201 -9.94 -4.95 -3.55
C VAL A 201 -10.11 -5.52 -2.16
N LEU A 202 -9.01 -5.66 -1.46
CA LEU A 202 -8.92 -6.16 -0.10
C LEU A 202 -8.57 -5.01 0.84
N ALA A 203 -9.14 -5.00 2.02
CA ALA A 203 -8.86 -3.94 2.99
C ALA A 203 -8.55 -4.50 4.38
N THR A 204 -7.49 -3.99 4.99
CA THR A 204 -7.32 -4.01 6.44
C THR A 204 -7.77 -2.67 7.00
N ILE A 205 -8.39 -2.66 8.17
CA ILE A 205 -8.83 -1.43 8.84
C ILE A 205 -8.40 -1.44 10.30
N GLU A 206 -8.11 -0.25 10.85
CA GLU A 206 -7.80 -0.15 12.28
C GLU A 206 -9.05 -0.29 13.15
N LYS A 207 -10.19 0.23 12.66
CA LYS A 207 -11.42 0.22 13.46
C LYS A 207 -12.65 -0.02 12.62
N LEU A 208 -13.41 -1.05 13.02
CA LEU A 208 -14.74 -1.29 12.49
C LEU A 208 -15.74 -0.34 13.18
N VAL A 209 -16.57 0.31 12.38
CA VAL A 209 -17.59 1.26 12.86
C VAL A 209 -18.93 0.98 12.17
N SER A 210 -20.04 1.53 12.71
CA SER A 210 -21.32 1.48 12.02
C SER A 210 -21.31 2.39 10.79
N THR A 211 -22.18 2.13 9.82
CA THR A 211 -22.34 3.00 8.64
C THR A 211 -22.75 4.42 9.05
N GLU A 212 -23.52 4.57 10.11
CA GLU A 212 -23.94 5.87 10.68
C GLU A 212 -22.73 6.62 11.24
N SER A 213 -21.91 5.96 12.06
CA SER A 213 -20.68 6.55 12.60
C SER A 213 -19.71 6.92 11.50
N LEU A 214 -19.63 6.11 10.42
CA LEU A 214 -18.79 6.43 9.27
C LEU A 214 -19.25 7.72 8.57
N LYS A 215 -20.56 7.96 8.48
CA LYS A 215 -21.13 9.22 7.95
C LYS A 215 -20.75 10.42 8.80
N GLU A 216 -20.79 10.29 10.14
CA GLU A 216 -20.38 11.34 11.08
C GLU A 216 -18.89 11.70 10.93
N LEU A 217 -18.04 10.73 10.59
CA LEU A 217 -16.63 10.93 10.29
C LEU A 217 -16.37 11.57 8.91
N GLY A 218 -17.41 11.95 8.17
CA GLY A 218 -17.32 12.58 6.84
C GLY A 218 -17.56 11.61 5.68
N GLY A 219 -18.06 10.41 5.95
CA GLY A 219 -18.45 9.41 4.98
C GLY A 219 -17.28 8.62 4.38
N ALA A 220 -17.60 7.60 3.61
CA ALA A 220 -16.63 6.77 2.91
C ALA A 220 -15.98 7.55 1.75
N ASN A 221 -14.65 7.42 1.61
CA ASN A 221 -13.95 7.89 0.44
C ASN A 221 -13.46 6.73 -0.47
N VAL A 222 -13.61 5.47 -0.01
CA VAL A 222 -13.61 4.27 -0.85
C VAL A 222 -14.94 3.55 -0.60
N PRO A 223 -15.90 3.65 -1.53
CA PRO A 223 -17.23 3.05 -1.38
C PRO A 223 -17.21 1.52 -1.42
N TYR A 224 -18.17 0.92 -0.71
CA TYR A 224 -18.33 -0.52 -0.54
C TYR A 224 -18.31 -1.35 -1.83
N PHE A 225 -18.84 -0.81 -2.92
CA PHE A 225 -18.95 -1.56 -4.18
C PHE A 225 -17.61 -1.82 -4.88
N TYR A 226 -16.53 -1.16 -4.45
CA TYR A 226 -15.17 -1.50 -4.88
C TYR A 226 -14.55 -2.61 -4.02
N VAL A 227 -14.87 -2.65 -2.73
CA VAL A 227 -14.22 -3.55 -1.77
C VAL A 227 -14.80 -4.95 -1.83
N THR A 228 -13.95 -5.95 -1.99
CA THR A 228 -14.33 -7.37 -2.05
C THR A 228 -14.42 -7.97 -0.66
N ALA A 229 -13.41 -7.76 0.18
CA ALA A 229 -13.34 -8.26 1.54
C ALA A 229 -12.55 -7.30 2.43
N LEU A 230 -12.85 -7.29 3.73
CA LEU A 230 -12.12 -6.51 4.73
C LEU A 230 -11.93 -7.27 6.03
N THR A 231 -10.92 -6.85 6.81
CA THR A 231 -10.67 -7.34 8.16
C THR A 231 -10.21 -6.21 9.07
N GLU A 232 -10.71 -6.20 10.31
CA GLU A 232 -10.21 -5.32 11.36
C GLU A 232 -8.90 -5.89 11.91
N VAL A 233 -7.86 -5.06 11.94
CA VAL A 233 -6.51 -5.49 12.32
C VAL A 233 -5.83 -4.39 13.12
N GLU A 234 -5.65 -4.60 14.40
CA GLU A 234 -4.95 -3.67 15.29
C GLU A 234 -3.50 -3.48 14.85
N MET A 235 -3.07 -2.22 14.76
CA MET A 235 -1.72 -1.86 14.27
C MET A 235 -1.43 -2.48 12.90
N GLY A 236 -2.44 -2.53 12.03
CA GLY A 236 -2.36 -3.20 10.74
C GLY A 236 -1.36 -2.60 9.77
N ALA A 237 -1.04 -1.32 9.92
CA ALA A 237 -0.02 -0.63 9.12
C ALA A 237 1.39 -0.65 9.74
N HIS A 238 1.54 -1.04 11.02
CA HIS A 238 2.85 -1.00 11.70
C HIS A 238 3.94 -1.79 10.94
N PRO A 239 5.14 -1.22 10.74
CA PRO A 239 5.74 -0.05 11.40
C PRO A 239 5.43 1.30 10.75
N THR A 240 4.67 1.35 9.65
CA THR A 240 4.23 2.61 9.06
C THR A 240 3.14 3.27 9.92
N ALA A 241 3.01 4.57 9.81
CA ALA A 241 2.01 5.32 10.58
C ALA A 241 0.58 5.02 10.13
N CYS A 242 -0.38 5.11 11.04
CA CYS A 242 -1.80 5.19 10.74
C CYS A 242 -2.45 6.27 11.62
N TYR A 243 -2.25 7.54 11.25
CA TYR A 243 -2.86 8.66 11.97
C TYR A 243 -4.39 8.62 11.82
N PRO A 244 -5.18 8.92 12.88
CA PRO A 244 -4.74 9.41 14.21
C PRO A 244 -4.41 8.31 15.24
N PHE A 245 -4.36 7.03 14.86
CA PHE A 245 -4.18 5.94 15.82
C PHE A 245 -2.75 5.85 16.37
N TYR A 246 -1.75 5.88 15.48
CA TYR A 246 -0.34 5.78 15.87
C TYR A 246 0.59 6.41 14.83
N ALA A 247 1.77 6.80 15.30
CA ALA A 247 2.85 7.34 14.49
C ALA A 247 3.70 6.23 13.85
N TYR A 248 4.59 6.65 12.96
CA TYR A 248 5.62 5.81 12.36
C TYR A 248 6.62 5.29 13.40
N ASP A 249 6.80 3.97 13.44
CA ASP A 249 7.82 3.35 14.31
C ASP A 249 9.18 3.32 13.60
N ARG A 250 9.91 4.43 13.78
CA ARG A 250 11.25 4.56 13.24
C ARG A 250 12.24 3.57 13.84
N ALA A 251 12.07 3.19 15.12
CA ALA A 251 12.96 2.26 15.80
C ALA A 251 12.82 0.83 15.23
N HIS A 252 11.57 0.38 15.04
CA HIS A 252 11.32 -0.91 14.39
C HIS A 252 11.77 -0.91 12.92
N THR A 253 11.57 0.18 12.21
CA THR A 253 12.06 0.31 10.83
C THR A 253 13.58 0.31 10.76
N ALA A 254 14.28 0.89 11.74
CA ALA A 254 15.73 0.81 11.84
C ALA A 254 16.21 -0.63 12.07
N LEU A 255 15.54 -1.38 12.94
CA LEU A 255 15.83 -2.81 13.17
C LEU A 255 15.65 -3.61 11.87
N TYR A 256 14.52 -3.41 11.18
CA TYR A 256 14.27 -4.00 9.87
C TYR A 256 15.40 -3.71 8.88
N TYR A 257 15.72 -2.41 8.73
CA TYR A 257 16.72 -1.94 7.78
C TYR A 257 18.10 -2.52 8.03
N GLN A 258 18.54 -2.60 9.31
CA GLN A 258 19.83 -3.19 9.66
C GLN A 258 19.90 -4.69 9.31
N ALA A 259 18.83 -5.43 9.57
CA ALA A 259 18.75 -6.84 9.19
C ALA A 259 18.81 -7.01 7.66
N ALA A 260 18.04 -6.21 6.92
CA ALA A 260 17.99 -6.25 5.45
C ALA A 260 19.35 -5.87 4.82
N LYS A 261 20.00 -4.84 5.36
CA LYS A 261 21.32 -4.39 4.90
C LYS A 261 22.43 -5.43 5.13
N ALA A 262 22.29 -6.28 6.14
CA ALA A 262 23.25 -7.33 6.43
C ALA A 262 23.22 -8.51 5.43
N GLY A 263 22.22 -8.56 4.55
CA GLY A 263 22.08 -9.56 3.49
C GLY A 263 20.94 -10.56 3.74
N PRO A 264 20.61 -11.39 2.71
CA PRO A 264 19.42 -12.22 2.73
C PRO A 264 19.32 -13.22 3.90
N GLU A 265 20.43 -13.88 4.26
CA GLU A 265 20.45 -14.84 5.38
C GLU A 265 20.22 -14.12 6.71
N ALA A 266 20.95 -13.03 6.96
CA ALA A 266 20.79 -12.21 8.16
C ALA A 266 19.38 -11.60 8.24
N PHE A 267 18.80 -11.21 7.11
CA PHE A 267 17.43 -10.73 7.05
C PHE A 267 16.42 -11.83 7.39
N ARG A 268 16.62 -13.03 6.85
CA ARG A 268 15.76 -14.17 7.16
C ARG A 268 15.75 -14.47 8.66
N GLU A 269 16.91 -14.58 9.29
CA GLU A 269 17.04 -14.91 10.71
C GLU A 269 16.65 -13.75 11.62
N GLY A 270 17.07 -12.53 11.27
CA GLY A 270 16.89 -11.35 12.11
C GLY A 270 15.52 -10.67 11.96
N TYR A 271 14.80 -10.92 10.88
CA TYR A 271 13.50 -10.26 10.66
C TYR A 271 12.39 -11.19 10.15
N LEU A 272 12.60 -11.94 9.05
CA LEU A 272 11.51 -12.76 8.49
C LEU A 272 11.02 -13.83 9.46
N VAL A 273 11.94 -14.57 10.07
CA VAL A 273 11.55 -15.61 11.04
C VAL A 273 10.84 -14.97 12.23
N PRO A 274 11.45 -14.06 13.00
CA PRO A 274 10.83 -13.58 14.24
C PRO A 274 9.59 -12.73 14.03
N PHE A 275 9.47 -11.95 12.95
CA PHE A 275 8.37 -10.97 12.78
C PHE A 275 7.36 -11.33 11.69
N VAL A 276 7.61 -12.39 10.90
CA VAL A 276 6.66 -12.86 9.88
C VAL A 276 6.27 -14.30 10.13
N PHE A 277 7.23 -15.24 10.15
CA PHE A 277 6.92 -16.68 10.18
C PHE A 277 6.56 -17.20 11.57
N ASP A 278 7.21 -16.70 12.62
CA ASP A 278 6.91 -17.06 14.03
C ASP A 278 5.74 -16.22 14.60
N CYS A 279 5.10 -15.40 13.79
CA CYS A 279 3.89 -14.65 14.14
C CYS A 279 2.72 -15.20 13.31
N PRO A 280 2.05 -16.26 13.76
CA PRO A 280 0.96 -16.89 13.01
C PRO A 280 -0.22 -15.93 12.78
N ASP A 281 -0.40 -14.96 13.66
CA ASP A 281 -1.44 -13.93 13.56
C ASP A 281 -0.92 -12.55 13.97
N GLN A 282 -1.78 -11.56 13.84
CA GLN A 282 -1.43 -10.17 14.14
C GLN A 282 -1.28 -9.92 15.66
N ALA A 283 -2.00 -10.64 16.52
CA ALA A 283 -1.90 -10.45 17.95
C ALA A 283 -0.50 -10.85 18.46
N VAL A 284 0.01 -12.00 18.00
CA VAL A 284 1.38 -12.45 18.29
C VAL A 284 2.41 -11.45 17.75
N TYR A 285 2.17 -10.87 16.57
CA TYR A 285 3.06 -9.82 16.05
C TYR A 285 3.06 -8.58 16.95
N VAL A 286 1.88 -8.10 17.36
CA VAL A 286 1.75 -6.94 18.26
C VAL A 286 2.46 -7.18 19.60
N ASP A 287 2.29 -8.36 20.19
CA ASP A 287 3.01 -8.73 21.42
C ASP A 287 4.54 -8.76 21.20
N ARG A 288 4.98 -9.30 20.07
CA ARG A 288 6.39 -9.40 19.69
C ARG A 288 7.10 -8.05 19.57
N ILE A 289 6.41 -7.04 19.06
CA ILE A 289 6.96 -5.67 18.93
C ILE A 289 6.95 -4.89 20.25
N GLY A 290 6.37 -5.42 21.32
CA GLY A 290 6.30 -4.79 22.65
C GLY A 290 4.88 -4.48 23.14
N GLY A 291 3.84 -4.93 22.43
CA GLY A 291 2.43 -4.92 22.85
C GLY A 291 1.94 -3.54 23.25
N ALA A 292 1.28 -3.47 24.40
CA ALA A 292 0.67 -2.24 24.91
C ALA A 292 1.67 -1.09 25.14
N VAL A 293 2.94 -1.40 25.42
CA VAL A 293 3.97 -0.38 25.67
C VAL A 293 4.30 0.39 24.40
N VAL A 294 4.62 -0.32 23.31
CA VAL A 294 4.92 0.32 22.02
C VAL A 294 3.67 1.02 21.46
N LYS A 295 2.50 0.40 21.59
CA LYS A 295 1.25 1.02 21.19
C LYS A 295 1.01 2.36 21.91
N ALA A 296 1.16 2.43 23.24
CA ALA A 296 1.02 3.66 24.00
C ALA A 296 2.04 4.72 23.55
N GLN A 297 3.30 4.32 23.35
CA GLN A 297 4.36 5.21 22.90
C GLN A 297 4.04 5.82 21.52
N LEU A 298 3.63 5.00 20.54
CA LEU A 298 3.33 5.47 19.19
C LEU A 298 2.03 6.28 19.14
N SER A 299 1.07 6.03 20.04
CA SER A 299 -0.20 6.77 20.11
C SER A 299 -0.05 8.13 20.80
N SER A 300 1.05 8.39 21.52
CA SER A 300 1.31 9.69 22.18
C SER A 300 1.78 10.80 21.23
N TRP A 301 1.83 10.54 19.92
CA TRP A 301 2.24 11.53 18.92
C TRP A 301 1.45 12.85 18.96
N SER A 302 0.19 12.80 19.36
CA SER A 302 -0.68 13.98 19.51
C SER A 302 -0.18 14.97 20.57
N GLU A 303 0.53 14.49 21.61
CA GLU A 303 1.15 15.34 22.63
C GLU A 303 2.29 16.17 22.03
N GLY A 304 3.11 15.56 21.19
CA GLY A 304 4.14 16.26 20.43
C GLY A 304 3.57 17.30 19.46
N THR A 305 2.49 16.97 18.77
CA THR A 305 1.77 17.91 17.88
C THR A 305 1.24 19.11 18.64
N ALA A 306 0.66 18.91 19.84
CA ALA A 306 0.20 20.01 20.67
C ALA A 306 1.34 20.91 21.16
N ALA A 307 2.53 20.36 21.40
CA ALA A 307 3.73 21.15 21.71
C ALA A 307 4.16 22.03 20.54
N TRP A 308 4.19 21.49 19.30
CA TRP A 308 4.47 22.25 18.09
C TRP A 308 3.44 23.35 17.86
N GLN A 309 2.15 23.09 18.02
CA GLN A 309 1.09 24.10 17.89
C GLN A 309 1.28 25.25 18.87
N ARG A 310 1.67 24.96 20.11
CA ARG A 310 1.97 25.99 21.12
C ARG A 310 3.17 26.85 20.72
N LEU A 311 4.26 26.22 20.25
CA LEU A 311 5.44 26.96 19.76
C LEU A 311 5.09 27.92 18.62
N TYR A 312 4.27 27.48 17.66
CA TYR A 312 3.79 28.36 16.58
C TYR A 312 2.87 29.48 17.08
N ALA A 313 1.99 29.20 18.04
CA ALA A 313 1.10 30.21 18.60
C ALA A 313 1.82 31.26 19.45
N GLU A 314 2.92 30.89 20.09
CA GLU A 314 3.77 31.77 20.92
C GLU A 314 4.75 32.64 20.09
N GLY A 315 4.69 32.53 18.78
CA GLY A 315 5.46 33.42 17.87
C GLY A 315 6.96 33.20 17.92
N VAL A 316 7.40 31.97 18.11
CA VAL A 316 8.80 31.62 17.90
C VAL A 316 9.06 31.66 16.39
N SER A 317 9.35 32.85 15.90
CA SER A 317 9.86 33.16 14.55
C SER A 317 11.36 32.94 14.50
#